data_6932c745faf71a77cfd288dbf4b0f540
#
_entry.id   6932c745faf71a77cfd288dbf4b0f540
#
_cell.length_a   1.000
_cell.length_b   1.000
_cell.length_c   1.000
_cell.angle_alpha   90.00
_cell.angle_beta   90.00
_cell.angle_gamma   90.00
#
_symmetry.space_group_name_H-M   'P 1'
#
loop_
_entity.id
_entity.type
_entity.pdbx_description
1 polymer ?
#
loop_
_entity_poly.entity_id
_entity_poly.type
_entity_poly.pdbx_seq_one_letter_code
_entity_poly.pdbx_strand_id
1 'polypeptide(L)'
;MKIYTKTGDKGETSLYDCSRVSKSCDLIDLIGDIDELNSFIGIIESDRILKDIQVWLFDLGTIIANPKKKFNFDINLEFTKILENEIDEITQELPKLSNFILPSNIIHLSRAIARRCERKMVEVIKNYSHIDDNCLIFINRLSDYLFIIARYESYKKDGSECIYKKSAILTPI
;
A
#
# COMPACT_ATOMS: atom_id res chain seq x y z
N MET A 1 12.06 19.02 -23.03
CA MET A 1 11.70 19.37 -21.63
C MET A 1 12.82 18.85 -20.74
N LYS A 2 13.33 19.66 -19.78
CA LYS A 2 14.34 19.19 -18.82
C LYS A 2 13.60 18.55 -17.64
N ILE A 3 13.97 17.34 -17.25
CA ILE A 3 13.38 16.61 -16.13
C ILE A 3 13.90 17.15 -14.79
N TYR A 4 15.17 17.52 -14.71
CA TYR A 4 15.79 18.05 -13.50
C TYR A 4 15.69 19.57 -13.42
N THR A 5 15.30 20.08 -12.24
CA THR A 5 15.19 21.53 -11.95
C THR A 5 16.28 22.04 -11.01
N LYS A 6 17.02 21.14 -10.35
CA LYS A 6 18.06 21.41 -9.33
C LYS A 6 17.54 22.15 -8.07
N THR A 7 16.24 22.39 -7.96
CA THR A 7 15.63 23.10 -6.82
C THR A 7 15.63 22.29 -5.53
N GLY A 8 15.81 20.97 -5.64
CA GLY A 8 15.81 20.02 -4.52
C GLY A 8 17.19 19.61 -3.99
N ASP A 9 18.29 20.18 -4.55
CA ASP A 9 19.67 19.74 -4.24
C ASP A 9 20.12 20.08 -2.80
N LYS A 10 19.39 20.99 -2.13
CA LYS A 10 19.67 21.39 -0.74
C LYS A 10 18.82 20.63 0.31
N GLY A 11 18.18 19.50 -0.06
CA GLY A 11 17.39 18.68 0.86
C GLY A 11 15.97 19.16 1.09
N GLU A 12 15.49 20.11 0.29
CA GLU A 12 14.10 20.57 0.31
C GLU A 12 13.36 20.16 -0.96
N THR A 13 12.03 20.08 -0.85
CA THR A 13 11.13 19.85 -1.99
C THR A 13 9.90 20.76 -1.87
N SER A 14 9.10 20.83 -2.94
CA SER A 14 7.83 21.56 -2.93
C SER A 14 6.68 20.60 -2.81
N LEU A 15 5.71 20.91 -1.95
CA LEU A 15 4.40 20.28 -1.95
C LEU A 15 3.56 20.80 -3.12
N TYR A 16 2.37 20.23 -3.30
CA TYR A 16 1.46 20.59 -4.41
C TYR A 16 1.00 22.04 -4.35
N ASP A 17 0.94 22.63 -3.15
CA ASP A 17 0.60 24.04 -2.89
C ASP A 17 1.80 25.00 -3.04
N CYS A 18 2.90 24.52 -3.60
CA CYS A 18 4.18 25.24 -3.77
C CYS A 18 4.90 25.60 -2.45
N SER A 19 4.42 25.17 -1.29
CA SER A 19 5.16 25.35 -0.03
C SER A 19 6.44 24.48 -0.05
N ARG A 20 7.51 25.03 0.55
CA ARG A 20 8.80 24.34 0.67
C ARG A 20 8.85 23.57 1.99
N VAL A 21 9.23 22.30 1.91
CA VAL A 21 9.40 21.41 3.07
C VAL A 21 10.70 20.63 2.96
N SER A 22 11.19 20.18 4.11
CA SER A 22 12.33 19.24 4.13
C SER A 22 11.95 17.91 3.46
N LYS A 23 12.85 17.32 2.71
CA LYS A 23 12.70 15.96 2.19
C LYS A 23 12.61 14.89 3.29
N SER A 24 13.01 15.24 4.52
CA SER A 24 12.93 14.36 5.70
C SER A 24 11.68 14.57 6.54
N CYS A 25 10.69 15.37 6.10
CA CYS A 25 9.45 15.52 6.85
C CYS A 25 8.51 14.33 6.62
N ASP A 26 7.64 14.08 7.60
CA ASP A 26 6.74 12.91 7.65
C ASP A 26 5.85 12.77 6.40
N LEU A 27 5.37 13.89 5.84
CA LEU A 27 4.57 13.88 4.62
C LEU A 27 5.36 13.33 3.42
N ILE A 28 6.59 13.83 3.22
CA ILE A 28 7.43 13.41 2.11
C ILE A 28 7.89 11.96 2.29
N ASP A 29 8.15 11.56 3.52
CA ASP A 29 8.53 10.19 3.85
C ASP A 29 7.38 9.20 3.56
N LEU A 30 6.13 9.56 3.92
CA LEU A 30 4.94 8.77 3.58
C LEU A 30 4.66 8.73 2.08
N ILE A 31 4.77 9.89 1.39
CA ILE A 31 4.62 9.95 -0.08
C ILE A 31 5.63 9.05 -0.77
N GLY A 32 6.88 9.03 -0.29
CA GLY A 32 7.92 8.15 -0.82
C GLY A 32 7.59 6.66 -0.65
N ASP A 33 7.05 6.25 0.50
CA ASP A 33 6.61 4.86 0.72
C ASP A 33 5.42 4.48 -0.16
N ILE A 34 4.49 5.41 -0.41
CA ILE A 34 3.35 5.19 -1.32
C ILE A 34 3.84 5.06 -2.77
N ASP A 35 4.80 5.86 -3.19
CA ASP A 35 5.41 5.78 -4.52
C ASP A 35 6.18 4.44 -4.70
N GLU A 36 6.91 4.01 -3.67
CA GLU A 36 7.56 2.70 -3.65
C GLU A 36 6.53 1.58 -3.78
N LEU A 37 5.43 1.62 -3.00
CA LEU A 37 4.34 0.66 -3.09
C LEU A 37 3.74 0.61 -4.48
N ASN A 38 3.44 1.77 -5.05
CA ASN A 38 2.86 1.90 -6.39
C ASN A 38 3.79 1.32 -7.46
N SER A 39 5.10 1.58 -7.35
CA SER A 39 6.11 1.04 -8.26
C SER A 39 6.19 -0.49 -8.19
N PHE A 40 6.14 -1.07 -6.98
CA PHE A 40 6.11 -2.53 -6.81
C PHE A 40 4.82 -3.16 -7.33
N ILE A 41 3.67 -2.51 -7.15
CA ILE A 41 2.40 -2.98 -7.74
C ILE A 41 2.48 -2.97 -9.27
N GLY A 42 3.12 -1.97 -9.86
CA GLY A 42 3.26 -1.83 -11.31
C GLY A 42 4.06 -2.94 -12.01
N ILE A 43 4.87 -3.72 -11.28
CA ILE A 43 5.62 -4.85 -11.85
C ILE A 43 4.93 -6.21 -11.62
N ILE A 44 3.77 -6.23 -10.97
CA ILE A 44 2.98 -7.44 -10.77
C ILE A 44 2.19 -7.72 -12.05
N GLU A 45 2.41 -8.88 -12.64
CA GLU A 45 1.60 -9.37 -13.76
C GLU A 45 0.36 -10.09 -13.19
N SER A 46 -0.82 -9.50 -13.37
CA SER A 46 -2.09 -10.08 -12.95
C SER A 46 -3.23 -9.48 -13.75
N ASP A 47 -4.30 -10.24 -13.95
CA ASP A 47 -5.54 -9.81 -14.61
C ASP A 47 -6.46 -9.01 -13.67
N ARG A 48 -6.04 -8.80 -12.41
CA ARG A 48 -6.83 -8.13 -11.37
C ARG A 48 -6.70 -6.61 -11.42
N ILE A 49 -7.39 -5.92 -10.52
CA ILE A 49 -7.56 -4.45 -10.46
C ILE A 49 -6.29 -3.65 -10.10
N LEU A 50 -5.11 -4.19 -10.32
CA LEU A 50 -3.85 -3.56 -9.89
C LEU A 50 -3.61 -2.18 -10.52
N LYS A 51 -4.06 -1.97 -11.77
CA LYS A 51 -3.94 -0.66 -12.41
C LYS A 51 -4.84 0.40 -11.79
N ASP A 52 -6.04 0.02 -11.36
CA ASP A 52 -6.94 0.92 -10.67
C ASP A 52 -6.37 1.30 -9.30
N ILE A 53 -5.78 0.33 -8.58
CA ILE A 53 -5.07 0.57 -7.32
C ILE A 53 -3.90 1.54 -7.52
N GLN A 54 -3.14 1.44 -8.61
CA GLN A 54 -2.07 2.39 -8.92
C GLN A 54 -2.61 3.82 -9.08
N VAL A 55 -3.76 4.00 -9.73
CA VAL A 55 -4.42 5.31 -9.88
C VAL A 55 -4.86 5.82 -8.50
N TRP A 56 -5.50 5.00 -7.67
CA TRP A 56 -5.95 5.39 -6.33
C TRP A 56 -4.78 5.76 -5.41
N LEU A 57 -3.62 5.11 -5.56
CA LEU A 57 -2.41 5.47 -4.82
C LEU A 57 -1.82 6.81 -5.28
N PHE A 58 -1.92 7.16 -6.57
CA PHE A 58 -1.56 8.51 -7.04
C PHE A 58 -2.50 9.59 -6.47
N ASP A 59 -3.81 9.31 -6.45
CA ASP A 59 -4.79 10.22 -5.85
C ASP A 59 -4.50 10.42 -4.35
N LEU A 60 -4.22 9.34 -3.61
CA LEU A 60 -3.83 9.39 -2.21
C LEU A 60 -2.57 10.23 -2.00
N GLY A 61 -1.52 10.02 -2.80
CA GLY A 61 -0.30 10.81 -2.76
C GLY A 61 -0.56 12.31 -3.03
N THR A 62 -1.47 12.63 -3.94
CA THR A 62 -1.87 14.01 -4.25
C THR A 62 -2.56 14.68 -3.05
N ILE A 63 -3.42 13.94 -2.34
CA ILE A 63 -4.10 14.44 -1.14
C ILE A 63 -3.08 14.74 -0.04
N ILE A 64 -2.18 13.81 0.23
CA ILE A 64 -1.12 13.98 1.25
C ILE A 64 -0.23 15.18 0.93
N ALA A 65 0.12 15.37 -0.36
CA ALA A 65 0.95 16.47 -0.81
C ALA A 65 0.25 17.85 -0.82
N ASN A 66 -1.04 17.95 -0.43
CA ASN A 66 -1.81 19.20 -0.54
C ASN A 66 -2.41 19.66 0.80
N PRO A 67 -1.59 20.16 1.75
CA PRO A 67 -2.05 20.48 3.10
C PRO A 67 -3.05 21.65 3.18
N LYS A 68 -3.17 22.45 2.13
CA LYS A 68 -4.12 23.59 2.08
C LYS A 68 -5.52 23.22 1.59
N LYS A 69 -5.69 22.03 1.03
CA LYS A 69 -6.99 21.57 0.55
C LYS A 69 -7.39 20.28 1.24
N LYS A 70 -8.59 20.25 1.78
CA LYS A 70 -9.19 19.02 2.28
C LYS A 70 -9.90 18.33 1.11
N PHE A 71 -9.55 17.09 0.86
CA PHE A 71 -10.22 16.22 -0.10
C PHE A 71 -10.90 15.09 0.65
N ASN A 72 -12.02 14.64 0.16
CA ASN A 72 -12.62 13.40 0.62
C ASN A 72 -12.05 12.25 -0.22
N PHE A 73 -11.18 11.46 0.38
CA PHE A 73 -10.66 10.26 -0.25
C PHE A 73 -11.65 9.09 -0.05
N ASP A 74 -11.76 8.22 -1.02
CA ASP A 74 -12.58 7.00 -0.95
C ASP A 74 -13.99 7.27 -0.41
N ILE A 75 -14.70 8.18 -1.10
CA ILE A 75 -16.05 8.61 -0.71
C ILE A 75 -16.95 7.37 -0.57
N ASN A 76 -17.66 7.29 0.54
CA ASN A 76 -18.51 6.15 0.90
C ASN A 76 -17.77 4.80 0.95
N LEU A 77 -16.45 4.81 1.06
CA LEU A 77 -15.59 3.62 1.04
C LEU A 77 -15.75 2.79 -0.25
N GLU A 78 -15.91 3.43 -1.39
CA GLU A 78 -16.14 2.74 -2.67
C GLU A 78 -14.93 1.91 -3.10
N PHE A 79 -13.71 2.46 -3.02
CA PHE A 79 -12.48 1.71 -3.33
C PHE A 79 -12.26 0.58 -2.32
N THR A 80 -12.48 0.84 -1.05
CA THR A 80 -12.40 -0.15 0.02
C THR A 80 -13.37 -1.30 -0.22
N LYS A 81 -14.63 -1.03 -0.60
CA LYS A 81 -15.62 -2.06 -0.93
C LYS A 81 -15.24 -2.88 -2.17
N ILE A 82 -14.63 -2.25 -3.17
CA ILE A 82 -14.11 -2.97 -4.33
C ILE A 82 -13.03 -3.96 -3.90
N LEU A 83 -12.08 -3.54 -3.04
CA LEU A 83 -11.05 -4.43 -2.49
C LEU A 83 -11.66 -5.57 -1.68
N GLU A 84 -12.68 -5.30 -0.87
CA GLU A 84 -13.39 -6.31 -0.06
C GLU A 84 -14.09 -7.35 -0.94
N ASN A 85 -14.78 -6.92 -1.98
CA ASN A 85 -15.42 -7.82 -2.94
C ASN A 85 -14.40 -8.71 -3.65
N GLU A 86 -13.29 -8.16 -4.12
CA GLU A 86 -12.20 -8.93 -4.73
C GLU A 86 -11.60 -9.95 -3.74
N ILE A 87 -11.41 -9.56 -2.47
CA ILE A 87 -10.95 -10.47 -1.42
C ILE A 87 -11.92 -11.64 -1.24
N ASP A 88 -13.21 -11.37 -1.18
CA ASP A 88 -14.25 -12.37 -0.97
C ASP A 88 -14.34 -13.34 -2.16
N GLU A 89 -14.29 -12.82 -3.39
CA GLU A 89 -14.28 -13.63 -4.60
C GLU A 89 -13.06 -14.56 -4.67
N ILE A 90 -11.86 -14.01 -4.50
CA ILE A 90 -10.61 -14.78 -4.58
C ILE A 90 -10.55 -15.82 -3.45
N THR A 91 -11.05 -15.50 -2.27
CA THR A 91 -11.05 -16.41 -1.11
C THR A 91 -11.87 -17.67 -1.40
N GLN A 92 -12.93 -17.60 -2.21
CA GLN A 92 -13.74 -18.77 -2.59
C GLN A 92 -12.98 -19.75 -3.52
N GLU A 93 -11.99 -19.25 -4.26
CA GLU A 93 -11.15 -20.05 -5.15
C GLU A 93 -9.96 -20.69 -4.44
N LEU A 94 -9.66 -20.27 -3.20
CA LEU A 94 -8.48 -20.71 -2.46
C LEU A 94 -8.82 -21.77 -1.40
N PRO A 95 -7.87 -22.68 -1.10
CA PRO A 95 -8.02 -23.58 0.03
C PRO A 95 -8.11 -22.77 1.34
N LYS A 96 -8.87 -23.31 2.31
CA LYS A 96 -9.03 -22.68 3.62
C LYS A 96 -7.67 -22.48 4.29
N LEU A 97 -7.39 -21.24 4.70
CA LEU A 97 -6.18 -20.91 5.44
C LEU A 97 -6.24 -21.49 6.85
N SER A 98 -5.43 -22.50 7.13
CA SER A 98 -5.35 -23.16 8.45
C SER A 98 -4.04 -22.89 9.19
N ASN A 99 -3.04 -22.39 8.48
CA ASN A 99 -1.70 -22.12 9.02
C ASN A 99 -1.13 -20.85 8.42
N PHE A 100 -0.08 -20.30 9.03
CA PHE A 100 0.70 -19.23 8.40
C PHE A 100 1.39 -19.77 7.15
N ILE A 101 1.50 -18.91 6.14
CA ILE A 101 2.25 -19.16 4.91
C ILE A 101 3.52 -18.33 4.88
N LEU A 102 4.55 -18.86 4.25
CA LEU A 102 5.79 -18.12 4.03
C LEU A 102 5.64 -17.24 2.79
N PRO A 103 6.11 -15.98 2.84
CA PRO A 103 6.14 -15.12 1.67
C PRO A 103 6.97 -15.74 0.54
N SER A 104 6.38 -15.93 -0.64
CA SER A 104 7.00 -16.67 -1.75
C SER A 104 7.05 -15.89 -3.07
N ASN A 105 6.43 -14.71 -3.14
CA ASN A 105 6.41 -13.90 -4.37
C ASN A 105 6.51 -12.39 -4.08
N ILE A 106 6.67 -11.60 -5.15
CA ILE A 106 6.85 -10.14 -5.08
C ILE A 106 5.64 -9.41 -4.46
N ILE A 107 4.43 -9.98 -4.56
CA ILE A 107 3.21 -9.38 -4.03
C ILE A 107 3.26 -9.30 -2.50
N HIS A 108 3.87 -10.29 -1.85
CA HIS A 108 4.11 -10.24 -0.41
C HIS A 108 5.04 -9.08 0.00
N LEU A 109 5.97 -8.68 -0.86
CA LEU A 109 6.78 -7.48 -0.63
C LEU A 109 5.91 -6.21 -0.72
N SER A 110 5.09 -6.08 -1.76
CA SER A 110 4.11 -4.98 -1.88
C SER A 110 3.19 -4.91 -0.66
N ARG A 111 2.70 -6.05 -0.16
CA ARG A 111 1.94 -6.14 1.08
C ARG A 111 2.73 -5.60 2.30
N ALA A 112 4.01 -5.96 2.42
CA ALA A 112 4.83 -5.49 3.53
C ALA A 112 5.08 -3.98 3.48
N ILE A 113 5.22 -3.40 2.27
CA ILE A 113 5.33 -1.96 2.04
C ILE A 113 4.00 -1.27 2.37
N ALA A 114 2.85 -1.81 1.93
CA ALA A 114 1.52 -1.28 2.28
C ALA A 114 1.34 -1.18 3.81
N ARG A 115 1.76 -2.19 4.56
CA ARG A 115 1.77 -2.17 6.02
C ARG A 115 2.75 -1.16 6.63
N ARG A 116 3.83 -0.81 5.93
CA ARG A 116 4.72 0.30 6.33
C ARG A 116 4.02 1.64 6.11
N CYS A 117 3.38 1.84 4.95
CA CYS A 117 2.55 3.02 4.67
C CYS A 117 1.44 3.19 5.72
N GLU A 118 0.73 2.12 6.07
CA GLU A 118 -0.31 2.11 7.11
C GLU A 118 0.22 2.66 8.45
N ARG A 119 1.35 2.12 8.95
CA ARG A 119 1.93 2.58 10.22
C ARG A 119 2.32 4.05 10.19
N LYS A 120 2.92 4.53 9.10
CA LYS A 120 3.27 5.95 8.94
C LYS A 120 2.02 6.83 8.81
N MET A 121 0.99 6.37 8.10
CA MET A 121 -0.28 7.06 7.95
C MET A 121 -0.92 7.33 9.32
N VAL A 122 -0.87 6.37 10.26
CA VAL A 122 -1.38 6.56 11.63
C VAL A 122 -0.74 7.77 12.33
N GLU A 123 0.56 8.00 12.12
CA GLU A 123 1.26 9.14 12.72
C GLU A 123 0.96 10.45 11.97
N VAL A 124 0.93 10.38 10.66
CA VAL A 124 0.70 11.56 9.81
C VAL A 124 -0.71 12.11 10.01
N ILE A 125 -1.75 11.29 10.09
CA ILE A 125 -3.14 11.74 10.32
C ILE A 125 -3.27 12.52 11.65
N LYS A 126 -2.54 12.16 12.69
CA LYS A 126 -2.56 12.88 13.97
C LYS A 126 -2.04 14.32 13.86
N ASN A 127 -1.09 14.55 12.95
CA ASN A 127 -0.40 15.82 12.79
C ASN A 127 -0.99 16.69 11.67
N TYR A 128 -1.75 16.08 10.74
CA TYR A 128 -2.22 16.74 9.51
C TYR A 128 -3.72 16.52 9.28
N SER A 129 -4.53 17.44 9.75
CA SER A 129 -6.01 17.35 9.72
C SER A 129 -6.66 17.41 8.34
N HIS A 130 -5.88 17.63 7.28
CA HIS A 130 -6.38 17.62 5.89
C HIS A 130 -6.50 16.21 5.31
N ILE A 131 -5.89 15.20 5.95
CA ILE A 131 -5.92 13.80 5.52
C ILE A 131 -7.10 13.13 6.22
N ASP A 132 -7.97 12.51 5.43
CA ASP A 132 -9.17 11.81 5.88
C ASP A 132 -8.81 10.42 6.47
N ASP A 133 -9.55 9.97 7.48
CA ASP A 133 -9.40 8.63 8.06
C ASP A 133 -9.66 7.51 7.04
N ASN A 134 -10.45 7.77 5.99
CA ASN A 134 -10.67 6.82 4.89
C ASN A 134 -9.35 6.45 4.18
N CYS A 135 -8.36 7.32 4.18
CA CYS A 135 -7.03 7.03 3.65
C CYS A 135 -6.38 5.84 4.40
N LEU A 136 -6.52 5.83 5.73
CA LEU A 136 -5.99 4.75 6.56
C LEU A 136 -6.78 3.46 6.37
N ILE A 137 -8.13 3.55 6.29
CA ILE A 137 -9.00 2.39 6.06
C ILE A 137 -8.64 1.73 4.73
N PHE A 138 -8.47 2.52 3.67
CA PHE A 138 -8.08 2.04 2.35
C PHE A 138 -6.72 1.32 2.37
N ILE A 139 -5.68 1.93 2.93
CA ILE A 139 -4.32 1.32 2.98
C ILE A 139 -4.33 0.03 3.81
N ASN A 140 -5.09 -0.02 4.90
CA ASN A 140 -5.26 -1.24 5.69
C ASN A 140 -5.89 -2.34 4.83
N ARG A 141 -7.02 -2.07 4.14
CA ARG A 141 -7.70 -3.03 3.28
C ARG A 141 -6.85 -3.44 2.08
N LEU A 142 -6.08 -2.52 1.50
CA LEU A 142 -5.14 -2.83 0.43
C LEU A 142 -4.09 -3.87 0.88
N SER A 143 -3.63 -3.81 2.13
CA SER A 143 -2.70 -4.81 2.65
C SER A 143 -3.31 -6.21 2.72
N ASP A 144 -4.61 -6.33 3.04
CA ASP A 144 -5.35 -7.59 3.06
C ASP A 144 -5.56 -8.11 1.63
N TYR A 145 -5.92 -7.24 0.69
CA TYR A 145 -6.05 -7.58 -0.72
C TYR A 145 -4.74 -8.11 -1.30
N LEU A 146 -3.61 -7.44 -1.03
CA LEU A 146 -2.30 -7.88 -1.49
C LEU A 146 -1.89 -9.23 -0.87
N PHE A 147 -2.37 -9.55 0.33
CA PHE A 147 -2.18 -10.88 0.91
C PHE A 147 -2.93 -11.96 0.14
N ILE A 148 -4.21 -11.72 -0.14
CA ILE A 148 -5.06 -12.70 -0.83
C ILE A 148 -4.59 -12.91 -2.28
N ILE A 149 -4.26 -11.85 -3.03
CA ILE A 149 -3.77 -12.00 -4.40
C ILE A 149 -2.39 -12.67 -4.44
N ALA A 150 -1.53 -12.46 -3.43
CA ALA A 150 -0.26 -13.17 -3.33
C ALA A 150 -0.46 -14.68 -3.17
N ARG A 151 -1.43 -15.10 -2.37
CA ARG A 151 -1.84 -16.49 -2.24
C ARG A 151 -2.36 -17.05 -3.56
N TYR A 152 -3.27 -16.31 -4.19
CA TYR A 152 -3.92 -16.69 -5.43
C TYR A 152 -2.90 -16.92 -6.55
N GLU A 153 -1.99 -16.01 -6.78
CA GLU A 153 -0.96 -16.14 -7.81
C GLU A 153 0.02 -17.30 -7.52
N SER A 154 0.37 -17.52 -6.26
CA SER A 154 1.17 -18.69 -5.88
C SER A 154 0.40 -19.99 -6.12
N TYR A 155 -0.87 -20.07 -5.73
CA TYR A 155 -1.70 -21.24 -5.90
C TYR A 155 -1.97 -21.55 -7.38
N LYS A 156 -2.25 -20.52 -8.19
CA LYS A 156 -2.46 -20.63 -9.63
C LYS A 156 -1.21 -21.17 -10.35
N LYS A 157 -0.02 -20.74 -9.88
CA LYS A 157 1.25 -21.13 -10.47
C LYS A 157 1.71 -22.52 -10.05
N ASP A 158 1.67 -22.81 -8.76
CA ASP A 158 2.36 -23.97 -8.16
C ASP A 158 1.37 -25.04 -7.64
N GLY A 159 0.06 -24.79 -7.66
CA GLY A 159 -0.98 -25.66 -7.12
C GLY A 159 -0.93 -25.82 -5.59
N SER A 160 -0.05 -25.09 -4.91
CA SER A 160 0.15 -25.20 -3.46
C SER A 160 0.73 -23.92 -2.87
N GLU A 161 0.61 -23.78 -1.55
CA GLU A 161 1.18 -22.67 -0.76
C GLU A 161 2.33 -23.17 0.12
N CYS A 162 3.33 -22.32 0.34
CA CYS A 162 4.44 -22.65 1.24
C CYS A 162 4.00 -22.46 2.71
N ILE A 163 3.58 -23.53 3.36
CA ILE A 163 3.08 -23.50 4.73
C ILE A 163 4.24 -23.34 5.72
N TYR A 164 4.10 -22.42 6.67
CA TYR A 164 5.02 -22.25 7.78
C TYR A 164 4.99 -23.49 8.69
N LYS A 165 6.17 -24.06 8.95
CA LYS A 165 6.38 -25.08 9.96
C LYS A 165 7.29 -24.53 11.06
N LYS A 166 6.84 -24.65 12.31
CA LYS A 166 7.63 -24.18 13.47
C LYS A 166 8.98 -24.88 13.49
N SER A 167 10.05 -24.12 13.69
CA SER A 167 11.40 -24.63 13.87
C SER A 167 11.48 -25.52 15.13
N ALA A 168 12.19 -26.63 15.04
CA ALA A 168 12.45 -27.51 16.19
C ALA A 168 13.27 -26.83 17.30
N ILE A 169 13.93 -25.72 17.00
CA ILE A 169 14.75 -24.93 17.97
C ILE A 169 13.86 -24.01 18.82
N LEU A 170 12.65 -23.68 18.38
CA LEU A 170 11.74 -22.76 19.08
C LEU A 170 10.96 -23.54 20.14
N THR A 171 11.57 -23.76 21.31
CA THR A 171 10.89 -24.30 22.49
C THR A 171 10.49 -23.18 23.44
N PRO A 172 9.28 -23.22 24.05
CA PRO A 172 8.94 -22.31 25.16
C PRO A 172 9.91 -22.53 26.31
N ILE A 173 10.34 -21.43 26.95
CA ILE A 173 11.07 -21.44 28.22
C ILE A 173 10.07 -21.68 29.36
#